data_2712005ccd5152bd8e232debaea2f028
#
_entry.id   2712005ccd5152bd8e232debaea2f028
#
_cell.length_a   1.000
_cell.length_b   1.000
_cell.length_c   1.000
_cell.angle_alpha   90.00
_cell.angle_beta   90.00
_cell.angle_gamma   90.00
#
_symmetry.space_group_name_H-M   'P 1'
#
loop_
_entity.id
_entity.type
_entity.pdbx_description
1 polymer ?
#
loop_
_entity_poly.entity_id
_entity_poly.type
_entity_poly.pdbx_seq_one_letter_code
_entity_poly.pdbx_strand_id
1 'polypeptide(L)' 'MLKMNTGRRYKTNTGKYKMYNAMLELDKEDYEILYELYFKNATIHQLAEKLGISRPTVRYRRDKALKKLREIILKEKKN' A
#
# COMPACT_ATOMS: atom_id res chain seq x y z
N MET A 1 2.58 22.27 -22.78
CA MET A 1 3.58 22.29 -21.78
C MET A 1 3.11 21.77 -20.45
N LEU A 2 2.31 22.52 -19.82
CA LEU A 2 1.75 22.07 -18.58
C LEU A 2 1.06 20.77 -18.71
N LYS A 3 0.42 20.57 -19.82
CA LYS A 3 -0.33 19.35 -20.03
C LYS A 3 0.50 18.10 -19.92
N MET A 4 1.67 18.15 -20.52
CA MET A 4 2.51 16.98 -20.53
C MET A 4 2.96 16.61 -19.13
N ASN A 5 3.43 17.61 -18.41
CA ASN A 5 3.88 17.35 -17.06
C ASN A 5 2.77 16.86 -16.19
N THR A 6 1.64 17.46 -16.35
CA THR A 6 0.49 17.06 -15.58
C THR A 6 0.10 15.62 -15.89
N GLY A 7 0.19 15.25 -17.14
CA GLY A 7 -0.16 13.90 -17.53
C GLY A 7 0.69 12.86 -16.86
N ARG A 8 2.00 13.11 -16.81
CA ARG A 8 2.90 12.17 -16.20
C ARG A 8 2.63 12.03 -14.71
N ARG A 9 2.54 13.15 -14.03
CA ARG A 9 2.27 13.10 -12.62
C ARG A 9 0.95 12.45 -12.33
N TYR A 10 0.02 12.73 -13.19
CA TYR A 10 -1.31 12.20 -13.06
C TYR A 10 -1.29 10.68 -13.06
N LYS A 11 -0.52 10.11 -13.96
CA LYS A 11 -0.41 8.66 -14.01
C LYS A 11 0.15 8.08 -12.72
N THR A 12 1.20 8.70 -12.21
CA THR A 12 1.82 8.24 -11.00
C THR A 12 0.85 8.35 -9.84
N ASN A 13 0.17 9.48 -9.75
CA ASN A 13 -0.79 9.68 -8.68
C ASN A 13 -1.95 8.72 -8.77
N THR A 14 -2.38 8.44 -9.99
CA THR A 14 -3.48 7.52 -10.19
C THR A 14 -3.15 6.13 -9.66
N GLY A 15 -1.92 5.68 -9.87
CA GLY A 15 -1.51 4.39 -9.37
C GLY A 15 -1.55 4.34 -7.85
N LYS A 16 -1.02 5.37 -7.22
CA LYS A 16 -1.03 5.42 -5.77
C LYS A 16 -2.44 5.55 -5.22
N TYR A 17 -3.24 6.31 -5.91
CA TYR A 17 -4.61 6.53 -5.51
C TYR A 17 -5.41 5.22 -5.55
N LYS A 18 -5.20 4.44 -6.59
CA LYS A 18 -5.85 3.16 -6.70
C LYS A 18 -5.44 2.23 -5.57
N MET A 19 -4.17 2.24 -5.25
CA MET A 19 -3.67 1.42 -4.17
C MET A 19 -4.31 1.85 -2.85
N TYR A 20 -4.37 3.14 -2.62
CA TYR A 20 -4.96 3.65 -1.39
C TYR A 20 -6.42 3.25 -1.25
N ASN A 21 -7.18 3.40 -2.33
CA ASN A 21 -8.59 3.03 -2.30
C ASN A 21 -8.79 1.55 -2.00
N ALA A 22 -7.97 0.72 -2.60
CA ALA A 22 -8.05 -0.71 -2.36
C ALA A 22 -7.67 -1.02 -0.92
N MET A 23 -6.72 -0.29 -0.37
CA MET A 23 -6.28 -0.50 1.00
C MET A 23 -7.41 -0.24 2.01
N LEU A 24 -8.35 0.61 1.66
CA LEU A 24 -9.46 0.91 2.55
C LEU A 24 -10.36 -0.29 2.79
N GLU A 25 -10.25 -1.30 1.94
CA GLU A 25 -11.04 -2.51 2.11
C GLU A 25 -10.31 -3.56 2.95
N LEU A 26 -9.09 -3.27 3.35
CA LEU A 26 -8.33 -4.19 4.18
C LEU A 26 -8.67 -4.04 5.65
N ASP A 27 -8.29 -5.03 6.43
CA ASP A 27 -8.40 -4.92 7.86
C ASP A 27 -7.52 -3.79 8.34
N LYS A 28 -7.85 -3.25 9.50
CA LYS A 28 -7.12 -2.13 10.03
C LYS A 28 -5.62 -2.42 10.15
N GLU A 29 -5.26 -3.61 10.62
CA GLU A 29 -3.86 -3.96 10.78
C GLU A 29 -3.13 -4.00 9.45
N ASP A 30 -3.74 -4.60 8.46
CA ASP A 30 -3.14 -4.68 7.14
C ASP A 30 -3.00 -3.30 6.54
N TYR A 31 -4.04 -2.49 6.69
CA TYR A 31 -4.02 -1.12 6.19
C TYR A 31 -2.86 -0.34 6.80
N GLU A 32 -2.71 -0.43 8.11
CA GLU A 32 -1.67 0.33 8.80
C GLU A 32 -0.28 -0.04 8.34
N ILE A 33 -0.05 -1.34 8.17
CA ILE A 33 1.27 -1.79 7.75
C ILE A 33 1.61 -1.25 6.37
N LEU A 34 0.69 -1.37 5.43
CA LEU A 34 0.94 -0.89 4.09
C LEU A 34 1.05 0.62 4.04
N TYR A 35 0.23 1.29 4.81
CA TYR A 35 0.27 2.75 4.84
C TYR A 35 1.62 3.26 5.35
N GLU A 36 2.10 2.67 6.43
CA GLU A 36 3.38 3.08 6.98
C GLU A 36 4.52 2.81 6.00
N LEU A 37 4.52 1.65 5.39
CA LEU A 37 5.61 1.27 4.51
C LEU A 37 5.62 2.04 3.20
N TYR A 38 4.46 2.25 2.61
CA TYR A 38 4.40 2.81 1.26
C TYR A 38 4.04 4.28 1.20
N PHE A 39 3.38 4.80 2.20
CA PHE A 39 2.99 6.21 2.19
C PHE A 39 3.84 7.05 3.15
N LYS A 40 4.26 6.47 4.24
CA LYS A 40 5.11 7.17 5.18
C LYS A 40 6.57 6.79 5.06
N ASN A 41 6.87 5.85 4.18
CA ASN A 41 8.25 5.41 3.96
C ASN A 41 8.92 4.84 5.20
N ALA A 42 8.16 4.22 6.08
CA ALA A 42 8.74 3.57 7.23
C ALA A 42 9.49 2.32 6.78
N THR A 43 10.51 1.96 7.54
CA THR A 43 11.24 0.74 7.26
C THR A 43 10.62 -0.42 8.02
N ILE A 44 10.98 -1.63 7.59
CA ILE A 44 10.53 -2.82 8.31
C ILE A 44 10.97 -2.76 9.76
N HIS A 45 12.20 -2.32 9.99
CA HIS A 45 12.73 -2.21 11.34
C HIS A 45 11.91 -1.24 12.20
N GLN A 46 11.63 -0.07 11.65
CA GLN A 46 10.86 0.93 12.38
C GLN A 46 9.47 0.42 12.71
N LEU A 47 8.86 -0.24 11.77
CA LEU A 47 7.51 -0.75 11.96
C LEU A 47 7.49 -1.88 12.98
N ALA A 48 8.51 -2.72 12.94
CA ALA A 48 8.61 -3.81 13.91
C ALA A 48 8.70 -3.25 15.33
N GLU A 49 9.49 -2.20 15.51
CA GLU A 49 9.61 -1.58 16.82
C GLU A 49 8.31 -0.92 17.24
N LYS A 50 7.67 -0.25 16.33
CA LYS A 50 6.43 0.44 16.62
C LYS A 50 5.33 -0.53 17.05
N LEU A 51 5.25 -1.65 16.38
CA LEU A 51 4.21 -2.64 16.65
C LEU A 51 4.59 -3.64 17.73
N GLY A 52 5.86 -3.66 18.13
CA GLY A 52 6.31 -4.59 19.13
C GLY A 52 6.36 -6.03 18.63
N ILE A 53 6.67 -6.22 17.36
CA ILE A 53 6.77 -7.56 16.78
C ILE A 53 8.09 -7.69 16.05
N SER A 54 8.42 -8.90 15.64
CA SER A 54 9.68 -9.14 14.95
C SER A 54 9.62 -8.70 13.50
N ARG A 55 10.80 -8.48 12.91
CA ARG A 55 10.86 -8.08 11.51
C ARG A 55 10.30 -9.14 10.57
N PRO A 56 10.61 -10.41 10.76
CA PRO A 56 9.98 -11.42 9.91
C PRO A 56 8.46 -11.39 9.98
N THR A 57 7.92 -11.10 11.16
CA THR A 57 6.48 -11.01 11.31
C THR A 57 5.92 -9.83 10.51
N VAL A 58 6.65 -8.71 10.51
CA VAL A 58 6.21 -7.56 9.71
C VAL A 58 6.20 -7.93 8.24
N ARG A 59 7.25 -8.61 7.78
CA ARG A 59 7.31 -9.02 6.38
C ARG A 59 6.17 -9.96 6.02
N TYR A 60 5.89 -10.88 6.91
CA TYR A 60 4.80 -11.82 6.65
C TYR A 60 3.48 -11.09 6.51
N ARG A 61 3.21 -10.18 7.43
CA ARG A 61 1.97 -9.42 7.39
C ARG A 61 1.90 -8.53 6.17
N ARG A 62 3.04 -7.94 5.81
CA ARG A 62 3.10 -7.11 4.61
C ARG A 62 2.77 -7.93 3.37
N ASP A 63 3.40 -9.09 3.24
CA ASP A 63 3.18 -9.93 2.07
C ASP A 63 1.73 -10.40 2.00
N LYS A 64 1.17 -10.74 3.14
CA LYS A 64 -0.21 -11.16 3.21
C LYS A 64 -1.15 -10.03 2.82
N ALA A 65 -0.87 -8.84 3.32
CA ALA A 65 -1.69 -7.67 2.99
C ALA A 65 -1.59 -7.32 1.52
N LEU A 66 -0.37 -7.42 0.96
CA LEU A 66 -0.18 -7.15 -0.46
C LEU A 66 -0.93 -8.15 -1.32
N LYS A 67 -0.98 -9.39 -0.89
CA LYS A 67 -1.71 -10.41 -1.64
C LYS A 67 -3.19 -10.06 -1.67
N LYS A 68 -3.74 -9.70 -0.53
CA LYS A 68 -5.14 -9.30 -0.47
C LYS A 68 -5.39 -8.07 -1.31
N LEU A 69 -4.48 -7.12 -1.23
CA LEU A 69 -4.61 -5.88 -1.99
C LEU A 69 -4.65 -6.18 -3.49
N ARG A 70 -3.77 -7.06 -3.92
CA ARG A 70 -3.73 -7.43 -5.33
C ARG A 70 -5.05 -8.05 -5.77
N GLU A 71 -5.61 -8.90 -4.94
CA GLU A 71 -6.88 -9.53 -5.27
C GLU A 71 -8.00 -8.51 -5.39
N ILE A 72 -8.00 -7.53 -4.51
CA ILE A 72 -9.00 -6.50 -4.56
C ILE A 72 -8.89 -5.69 -5.85
N ILE A 73 -7.67 -5.32 -6.20
CA ILE A 73 -7.44 -4.54 -7.41
C ILE A 73 -7.83 -5.32 -8.66
N LEU A 74 -7.47 -6.59 -8.69
CA LEU A 74 -7.80 -7.42 -9.84
C LEU A 74 -9.30 -7.60 -9.97
N LYS A 75 -9.98 -7.69 -8.85
CA LYS A 75 -11.42 -7.81 -8.86
C LYS A 75 -12.07 -6.59 -9.47
N GLU A 76 -11.59 -5.42 -9.08
CA GLU A 76 -12.12 -4.19 -9.63
C GLU A 76 -11.86 -4.08 -11.11
N LYS A 77 -10.72 -4.55 -11.53
CA LYS A 77 -10.36 -4.48 -12.93
C LYS A 77 -11.26 -5.31 -13.81
N LYS A 78 -11.74 -6.42 -13.29
CA LYS A 78 -12.60 -7.30 -14.04
C LYS A 78 -13.96 -6.70 -14.31
N ASN A 79 -14.36 -5.81 -13.45
CA ASN A 79 -15.61 -5.14 -13.64
C ASN A 79 -15.49 -3.97 -14.59
#